data_8fd8121a9e0d30187b876ec930202272
#
_entry.id   8fd8121a9e0d30187b876ec930202272
#
_cell.length_a   1.000
_cell.length_b   1.000
_cell.length_c   1.000
_cell.angle_alpha   90.00
_cell.angle_beta   90.00
_cell.angle_gamma   90.00
#
_symmetry.space_group_name_H-M   'P 1'
#
loop_
_entity.id
_entity.type
_entity.pdbx_description
1 polymer ?
#
loop_
_entity_poly.entity_id
_entity_poly.type
_entity_poly.pdbx_seq_one_letter_code
_entity_poly.pdbx_strand_id
1 'polypeptide(L)'
;VVGPDQAIQGVVLALSDAGKAGSAKLIGFGGSKAAIDGVKDGTWFADLFGAPATEGKLLMKAMVKAIKTGKKSGGIDPGTKLPDSGLVTKANVSKFKAEWNG
;
A
#
# COMPACT_ATOMS: atom_id res chain seq x y z
N VAL A 1 -1.36 16.00 -0.88
CA VAL A 1 -2.02 15.30 -1.99
C VAL A 1 -2.17 13.83 -1.61
N VAL A 2 -3.35 13.27 -1.81
CA VAL A 2 -3.66 11.86 -1.53
C VAL A 2 -4.19 11.20 -2.81
N GLY A 3 -3.72 10.02 -3.14
CA GLY A 3 -4.19 9.29 -4.31
C GLY A 3 -3.56 7.91 -4.47
N PRO A 4 -4.03 7.12 -5.45
CA PRO A 4 -3.39 5.85 -5.79
C PRO A 4 -1.92 6.06 -6.13
N ASP A 5 -1.08 5.06 -5.87
CA ASP A 5 0.36 5.16 -6.04
C ASP A 5 0.77 5.66 -7.44
N GLN A 6 0.10 5.17 -8.50
CA GLN A 6 0.38 5.61 -9.86
C GLN A 6 0.10 7.11 -10.07
N ALA A 7 -0.97 7.63 -9.46
CA ALA A 7 -1.27 9.06 -9.52
C ALA A 7 -0.25 9.89 -8.75
N ILE A 8 0.19 9.42 -7.57
CA ILE A 8 1.23 10.09 -6.78
C ILE A 8 2.57 10.12 -7.53
N GLN A 9 2.93 9.07 -8.25
CA GLN A 9 4.11 9.08 -9.12
C GLN A 9 4.03 10.21 -10.17
N GLY A 10 2.87 10.40 -10.78
CA GLY A 10 2.64 11.53 -11.71
C GLY A 10 2.78 12.89 -11.04
N VAL A 11 2.28 13.03 -9.81
CA VAL A 11 2.42 14.27 -9.03
C VAL A 11 3.88 14.56 -8.68
N VAL A 12 4.67 13.53 -8.33
CA VAL A 12 6.12 13.68 -8.08
C VAL A 12 6.82 14.25 -9.30
N LEU A 13 6.55 13.70 -10.48
CA LEU A 13 7.13 14.20 -11.74
C LEU A 13 6.73 15.64 -12.02
N ALA A 14 5.44 15.95 -11.93
CA ALA A 14 4.93 17.32 -12.17
C ALA A 14 5.53 18.35 -11.21
N LEU A 15 5.68 18.01 -9.93
CA LEU A 15 6.34 18.89 -8.95
C LEU A 15 7.84 19.07 -9.24
N SER A 16 8.50 18.00 -9.68
CA SER A 16 9.90 18.07 -10.09
C SER A 16 10.10 18.98 -11.29
N ASP A 17 9.30 18.80 -12.34
CA ASP A 17 9.36 19.61 -13.57
C ASP A 17 9.07 21.09 -13.31
N ALA A 18 8.19 21.38 -12.35
CA ALA A 18 7.88 22.75 -11.92
C ALA A 18 8.93 23.34 -10.96
N GLY A 19 10.00 22.63 -10.60
CA GLY A 19 10.98 23.08 -9.63
C GLY A 19 10.43 23.17 -8.20
N LYS A 20 9.35 22.41 -7.89
CA LYS A 20 8.63 22.42 -6.60
C LYS A 20 8.71 21.09 -5.87
N ALA A 21 9.73 20.29 -6.14
CA ALA A 21 9.96 19.04 -5.43
C ALA A 21 9.97 19.27 -3.90
N GLY A 22 9.25 18.43 -3.15
CA GLY A 22 9.14 18.54 -1.70
C GLY A 22 8.20 19.63 -1.18
N SER A 23 7.55 20.43 -2.03
CA SER A 23 6.65 21.50 -1.61
C SER A 23 5.28 21.00 -1.08
N ALA A 24 4.96 19.72 -1.27
CA ALA A 24 3.70 19.11 -0.86
C ALA A 24 3.95 17.77 -0.15
N LYS A 25 3.11 17.45 0.84
CA LYS A 25 3.07 16.12 1.42
C LYS A 25 2.27 15.18 0.52
N LEU A 26 2.89 14.11 0.09
CA LEU A 26 2.32 13.12 -0.81
C LEU A 26 1.98 11.86 -0.01
N ILE A 27 0.75 11.39 -0.13
CA ILE A 27 0.27 10.18 0.54
C ILE A 27 -0.32 9.27 -0.52
N GLY A 28 0.27 8.10 -0.67
CA GLY A 28 -0.20 7.06 -1.57
C GLY A 28 -1.19 6.10 -0.91
N PHE A 29 -1.83 5.30 -1.73
CA PHE A 29 -2.40 4.05 -1.30
C PHE A 29 -2.21 2.98 -2.38
N GLY A 30 -1.70 1.83 -1.96
CA GLY A 30 -1.40 0.73 -2.86
C GLY A 30 -0.24 -0.15 -2.42
N GLY A 31 0.70 0.40 -1.65
CA GLY A 31 1.85 -0.36 -1.16
C GLY A 31 2.79 -0.81 -2.26
N SER A 32 2.86 -0.09 -3.36
CA SER A 32 3.77 -0.40 -4.46
C SER A 32 5.24 -0.26 -4.05
N LYS A 33 6.12 -0.86 -4.83
CA LYS A 33 7.57 -0.67 -4.64
C LYS A 33 7.94 0.81 -4.68
N ALA A 34 7.36 1.58 -5.62
CA ALA A 34 7.61 3.01 -5.73
C ALA A 34 7.17 3.78 -4.47
N ALA A 35 6.01 3.43 -3.89
CA ALA A 35 5.53 4.03 -2.65
C ALA A 35 6.44 3.71 -1.46
N ILE A 36 6.82 2.44 -1.29
CA ILE A 36 7.72 2.01 -0.21
C ILE A 36 9.08 2.71 -0.32
N ASP A 37 9.66 2.75 -1.51
CA ASP A 37 10.93 3.44 -1.75
C ASP A 37 10.78 4.95 -1.50
N GLY A 38 9.69 5.57 -1.98
CA GLY A 38 9.40 6.99 -1.79
C GLY A 38 9.19 7.40 -0.33
N VAL A 39 8.52 6.57 0.48
CA VAL A 39 8.43 6.80 1.94
C VAL A 39 9.78 6.63 2.60
N LYS A 40 10.57 5.66 2.17
CA LYS A 40 11.91 5.39 2.72
C LYS A 40 12.88 6.54 2.46
N ASP A 41 12.89 7.09 1.26
CA ASP A 41 13.77 8.22 0.90
C ASP A 41 13.21 9.59 1.31
N GLY A 42 11.91 9.67 1.64
CA GLY A 42 11.25 10.89 2.10
C GLY A 42 10.58 11.71 1.00
N THR A 43 10.56 11.23 -0.25
CA THR A 43 9.82 11.84 -1.36
C THR A 43 8.31 11.78 -1.10
N TRP A 44 7.84 10.68 -0.51
CA TRP A 44 6.47 10.51 -0.04
C TRP A 44 6.39 10.63 1.47
N PHE A 45 5.32 11.24 1.96
CA PHE A 45 5.09 11.41 3.39
C PHE A 45 4.62 10.13 4.08
N ALA A 46 3.70 9.41 3.44
CA ALA A 46 3.13 8.17 3.93
C ALA A 46 2.50 7.36 2.78
N ASP A 47 2.15 6.12 3.06
CA ASP A 47 1.36 5.27 2.17
C ASP A 47 0.39 4.39 2.97
N LEU A 48 -0.74 4.02 2.38
CA LEU A 48 -1.61 2.97 2.87
C LEU A 48 -1.30 1.68 2.10
N PHE A 49 -0.75 0.72 2.81
CA PHE A 49 -0.21 -0.50 2.22
C PHE A 49 -1.30 -1.42 1.69
N GLY A 50 -1.33 -1.64 0.39
CA GLY A 50 -2.04 -2.72 -0.27
C GLY A 50 -1.13 -3.95 -0.41
N ALA A 51 -1.65 -5.12 -0.08
CA ALA A 51 -0.92 -6.38 -0.11
C ALA A 51 -1.63 -7.38 -1.05
N PRO A 52 -1.62 -7.17 -2.38
CA PRO A 52 -2.45 -7.92 -3.32
C PRO A 52 -2.16 -9.43 -3.32
N ALA A 53 -0.92 -9.84 -3.16
CA ALA A 53 -0.57 -11.25 -3.09
C ALA A 53 -1.05 -11.89 -1.77
N THR A 54 -0.92 -11.17 -0.66
CA THR A 54 -1.41 -11.60 0.66
C THR A 54 -2.94 -11.65 0.67
N GLU A 55 -3.60 -10.62 0.15
CA GLU A 55 -5.07 -10.55 0.04
C GLU A 55 -5.61 -11.71 -0.83
N GLY A 56 -5.00 -11.96 -1.98
CA GLY A 56 -5.36 -13.09 -2.85
C GLY A 56 -5.23 -14.44 -2.14
N LYS A 57 -4.17 -14.66 -1.37
CA LYS A 57 -4.00 -15.89 -0.58
C LYS A 57 -5.06 -16.04 0.51
N LEU A 58 -5.40 -14.96 1.20
CA LEU A 58 -6.44 -14.97 2.24
C LEU A 58 -7.82 -15.27 1.62
N LEU A 59 -8.13 -14.63 0.50
CA LEU A 59 -9.36 -14.85 -0.24
C LEU A 59 -9.49 -16.31 -0.69
N MET A 60 -8.45 -16.87 -1.29
CA MET A 60 -8.46 -18.27 -1.74
C MET A 60 -8.62 -19.25 -0.58
N LYS A 61 -7.95 -19.03 0.54
CA LYS A 61 -8.12 -19.85 1.74
C LYS A 61 -9.56 -19.80 2.27
N ALA A 62 -10.16 -18.61 2.32
CA ALA A 62 -11.53 -18.44 2.76
C ALA A 62 -12.53 -19.14 1.82
N MET A 63 -12.32 -19.02 0.51
CA MET A 63 -13.15 -19.66 -0.51
C MET A 63 -13.09 -21.19 -0.41
N VAL A 64 -11.90 -21.77 -0.34
CA VAL A 64 -11.71 -23.23 -0.20
C VAL A 64 -12.37 -23.73 1.08
N LYS A 65 -12.21 -23.01 2.20
CA LYS A 65 -12.86 -23.37 3.46
C LYS A 65 -14.38 -23.33 3.34
N ALA A 66 -14.95 -22.30 2.73
CA ALA A 66 -16.40 -22.18 2.51
C ALA A 66 -16.95 -23.33 1.66
N ILE A 67 -16.25 -23.69 0.59
CA ILE A 67 -16.63 -24.83 -0.27
C ILE A 67 -16.60 -26.15 0.51
N LYS A 68 -15.53 -26.41 1.27
CA LYS A 68 -15.38 -27.65 2.06
C LYS A 68 -16.38 -27.79 3.20
N THR A 69 -16.72 -26.69 3.85
CA THR A 69 -17.58 -26.71 5.05
C THR A 69 -19.06 -26.40 4.74
N GLY A 70 -19.37 -25.89 3.55
CA GLY A 70 -20.69 -25.37 3.20
C GLY A 70 -21.12 -24.14 4.00
N LYS A 71 -20.22 -23.54 4.79
CA LYS A 71 -20.49 -22.39 5.64
C LYS A 71 -19.94 -21.12 5.00
N LYS A 72 -20.71 -20.01 5.05
CA LYS A 72 -20.22 -18.70 4.65
C LYS A 72 -19.07 -18.28 5.60
N SER A 73 -17.97 -17.80 5.06
CA SER A 73 -16.98 -17.05 5.84
C SER A 73 -17.46 -15.60 6.00
N GLY A 74 -17.21 -14.99 7.15
CA GLY A 74 -17.36 -13.54 7.30
C GLY A 74 -16.33 -12.78 6.48
N GLY A 75 -16.44 -11.45 6.42
CA GLY A 75 -15.43 -10.60 5.82
C GLY A 75 -14.08 -10.78 6.51
N ILE A 76 -13.01 -10.68 5.73
CA ILE A 76 -11.63 -10.66 6.25
C ILE A 76 -11.10 -9.25 6.01
N ASP A 77 -10.71 -8.57 7.09
CA ASP A 77 -9.98 -7.31 6.98
C ASP A 77 -8.47 -7.61 6.88
N PRO A 78 -7.86 -7.44 5.69
CA PRO A 78 -6.43 -7.69 5.51
C PRO A 78 -5.57 -6.74 6.35
N GLY A 79 -6.06 -5.55 6.67
CA GLY A 79 -5.35 -4.57 7.49
C GLY A 79 -4.99 -5.11 8.87
N THR A 80 -5.82 -6.00 9.45
CA THR A 80 -5.53 -6.65 10.75
C THR A 80 -4.32 -7.59 10.71
N LYS A 81 -3.84 -7.95 9.52
CA LYS A 81 -2.68 -8.82 9.30
C LYS A 81 -1.41 -8.04 8.96
N LEU A 82 -1.52 -6.73 8.84
CA LEU A 82 -0.41 -5.85 8.47
C LEU A 82 0.14 -5.10 9.69
N PRO A 83 1.45 -4.80 9.73
CA PRO A 83 2.00 -3.91 10.74
C PRO A 83 1.26 -2.56 10.72
N ASP A 84 0.99 -2.01 11.90
CA ASP A 84 0.36 -0.69 12.08
C ASP A 84 -0.90 -0.49 11.20
N SER A 85 -1.70 -1.56 11.04
CA SER A 85 -2.91 -1.61 10.21
C SER A 85 -2.69 -1.16 8.75
N GLY A 86 -1.48 -1.31 8.24
CA GLY A 86 -1.10 -0.95 6.87
C GLY A 86 -0.70 0.51 6.68
N LEU A 87 -0.64 1.33 7.72
CA LEU A 87 -0.13 2.70 7.60
C LEU A 87 1.41 2.69 7.56
N VAL A 88 1.96 3.03 6.40
CA VAL A 88 3.40 3.12 6.17
C VAL A 88 3.86 4.55 6.38
N THR A 89 4.84 4.73 7.24
CA THR A 89 5.52 6.00 7.51
C THR A 89 7.02 5.78 7.52
N LYS A 90 7.80 6.86 7.54
CA LYS A 90 9.26 6.75 7.62
C LYS A 90 9.73 5.96 8.85
N ALA A 91 8.98 6.03 9.96
CA ALA A 91 9.32 5.34 11.20
C ALA A 91 9.18 3.81 11.13
N ASN A 92 8.29 3.29 10.27
CA ASN A 92 7.96 1.87 10.22
C ASN A 92 8.14 1.22 8.84
N VAL A 93 8.55 1.97 7.82
CA VAL A 93 8.65 1.49 6.43
C VAL A 93 9.51 0.23 6.28
N SER A 94 10.48 0.02 7.16
CA SER A 94 11.32 -1.18 7.17
C SER A 94 10.56 -2.48 7.47
N LYS A 95 9.36 -2.38 8.06
CA LYS A 95 8.49 -3.53 8.34
C LYS A 95 7.68 -3.98 7.10
N PHE A 96 7.68 -3.19 6.03
CA PHE A 96 6.87 -3.45 4.84
C PHE A 96 7.73 -3.87 3.67
N LYS A 97 7.25 -4.86 2.93
CA LYS A 97 7.85 -5.31 1.68
C LYS A 97 6.77 -5.24 0.60
N ALA A 98 7.00 -4.43 -0.41
CA ALA A 98 6.08 -4.31 -1.54
C ALA A 98 5.83 -5.68 -2.19
N GLU A 99 4.58 -5.96 -2.53
CA GLU A 99 4.15 -7.18 -3.21
C GLU A 99 3.93 -6.97 -4.72
N TRP A 100 4.08 -5.72 -5.20
CA TRP A 100 3.92 -5.33 -6.60
C TRP A 100 4.74 -4.07 -6.93
N ASN A 101 4.93 -3.79 -8.20
CA ASN A 101 5.81 -2.70 -8.62
C ASN A 101 5.12 -1.32 -8.68
N GLY A 102 3.83 -1.29 -8.90
CA GLY A 102 3.06 -0.06 -9.10
C GLY A 102 2.55 0.10 -10.50
#